data_798cf638d8bc73084ce2ec4cfe3adeea
#
_entry.id   798cf638d8bc73084ce2ec4cfe3adeea
#
_cell.length_a   1.000
_cell.length_b   1.000
_cell.length_c   1.000
_cell.angle_alpha   90.00
_cell.angle_beta   90.00
_cell.angle_gamma   90.00
#
_symmetry.space_group_name_H-M   'P 1'
#
loop_
_entity.id
_entity.type
_entity.pdbx_description
1 polymer ?
#
loop_
_entity_poly.entity_id
_entity_poly.type
_entity_poly.pdbx_seq_one_letter_code
_entity_poly.pdbx_strand_id
1 'polypeptide(L)'
;IAMVLSVVTVIVSSSVVMADAEIVTSSDFVSTSYSHDYSRWASFIRSYLVGCDDGRLMRVYLGSKGYYVEYYDSNFNLLESKTIDKELSLSGGFYAGKDAYYIVSGQNNPDELADVECFRITKYDKNWNRITSAGLYDCNTYVPFEAGSLRMTEASGYLLIRTSHTMYKSDNGYHHQANVTIQLDESTMKITDSFTNVGNSSYGYVSHSFNQFIKTDGNHIVTVDHGDAYPRSLALIKYKTDFTGGQFCSNIGYWWDSNKHAVVNNSCDVTDLLTISGQIGDNTTNATIGGFEISDTSYIVAASSINQEKQEGLKNIYILTESKEDGTVKSNQITDISGKYNATSPYLVKINNNKFMVMWTIKNDNTVYYTYIDGDGNVISDINTMSGQLSDCEPIVYNGMVLWYICSNKKITFYGINTDGTTFGDELKASMTASDGGSTITFTADAQGGMGTHTYKFLVYNKTTDTWARIQGYSENNTLVRDRKSVV
;
A
#
# COMPACT_ATOMS: atom_id res chain seq x y z
N ILE A 1 41.27 5.52 50.33
CA ILE A 1 40.15 4.73 49.75
C ILE A 1 40.16 5.04 48.26
N ALA A 2 40.78 4.17 47.48
CA ALA A 2 40.74 4.28 46.03
C ALA A 2 39.36 3.80 45.54
N MET A 3 38.58 4.71 45.03
CA MET A 3 37.30 4.43 44.44
C MET A 3 37.56 3.77 43.07
N VAL A 4 37.44 2.46 42.97
CA VAL A 4 37.54 1.73 41.70
C VAL A 4 36.23 1.92 40.99
N LEU A 5 36.18 2.81 40.04
CA LEU A 5 35.01 3.00 39.19
C LEU A 5 34.99 1.86 38.15
N SER A 6 34.18 0.85 38.38
CA SER A 6 33.92 -0.18 37.37
C SER A 6 33.01 0.40 36.30
N VAL A 7 33.49 0.47 35.07
CA VAL A 7 32.68 0.86 33.94
C VAL A 7 31.96 -0.38 33.40
N VAL A 8 30.65 -0.40 33.50
CA VAL A 8 29.84 -1.43 32.83
C VAL A 8 29.48 -0.88 31.46
N THR A 9 29.93 -1.53 30.42
CA THR A 9 29.58 -1.19 29.05
C THR A 9 28.53 -2.15 28.56
N VAL A 10 27.42 -1.64 28.13
CA VAL A 10 26.38 -2.39 27.43
C VAL A 10 26.68 -2.31 25.94
N ILE A 11 26.84 -3.44 25.29
CA ILE A 11 26.90 -3.53 23.85
C ILE A 11 25.56 -4.09 23.44
N VAL A 12 24.78 -3.27 22.74
CA VAL A 12 23.52 -3.66 22.13
C VAL A 12 23.81 -3.91 20.66
N SER A 13 23.51 -5.09 20.18
CA SER A 13 23.55 -5.38 18.75
C SER A 13 22.15 -5.32 18.18
N SER A 14 21.94 -4.47 17.21
CA SER A 14 20.85 -4.61 16.26
C SER A 14 21.44 -5.16 14.98
N SER A 15 20.91 -6.26 14.49
CA SER A 15 21.27 -6.75 13.17
C SER A 15 20.35 -6.08 12.15
N VAL A 16 20.92 -5.27 11.26
CA VAL A 16 20.29 -5.03 9.98
C VAL A 16 20.34 -6.36 9.25
N VAL A 17 19.24 -7.08 9.24
CA VAL A 17 19.14 -8.31 8.46
C VAL A 17 19.03 -7.91 7.01
N MET A 18 20.15 -8.00 6.33
CA MET A 18 20.19 -7.98 4.90
C MET A 18 20.06 -9.43 4.46
N ALA A 19 18.88 -9.82 4.05
CA ALA A 19 18.66 -11.13 3.48
C ALA A 19 19.50 -11.26 2.20
N ASP A 20 20.59 -12.04 2.29
CA ASP A 20 21.27 -12.56 1.10
C ASP A 20 20.42 -13.71 0.54
N ALA A 21 19.35 -13.37 -0.16
CA ALA A 21 18.68 -14.33 -1.00
C ALA A 21 19.28 -14.22 -2.42
N GLU A 22 19.32 -15.31 -3.17
CA GLU A 22 19.44 -15.25 -4.62
C GLU A 22 18.18 -14.55 -5.17
N ILE A 23 18.17 -13.26 -5.06
CA ILE A 23 17.00 -12.46 -5.27
C ILE A 23 16.98 -12.07 -6.72
N VAL A 24 15.95 -12.52 -7.36
CA VAL A 24 15.46 -11.94 -8.60
C VAL A 24 15.26 -10.45 -8.36
N THR A 25 15.91 -9.65 -9.10
CA THR A 25 16.14 -8.23 -8.82
C THR A 25 14.97 -7.35 -9.21
N SER A 26 14.96 -6.11 -8.73
CA SER A 26 14.03 -5.06 -9.18
C SER A 26 14.08 -4.79 -10.69
N SER A 27 15.17 -5.16 -11.38
CA SER A 27 15.25 -5.17 -12.84
C SER A 27 14.34 -6.22 -13.47
N ASP A 28 13.86 -7.18 -12.69
CA ASP A 28 12.87 -8.15 -13.11
C ASP A 28 11.42 -7.60 -12.98
N PHE A 29 11.26 -6.35 -12.64
CA PHE A 29 10.03 -5.62 -12.90
C PHE A 29 9.81 -5.61 -14.42
N VAL A 30 9.14 -6.65 -14.87
CA VAL A 30 8.69 -6.72 -16.25
C VAL A 30 7.86 -5.48 -16.49
N SER A 31 8.32 -4.64 -17.36
CA SER A 31 7.48 -3.65 -17.99
C SER A 31 6.26 -4.40 -18.51
N THR A 32 5.14 -4.26 -17.84
CA THR A 32 3.87 -4.61 -18.45
C THR A 32 3.81 -3.76 -19.70
N SER A 33 3.49 -4.36 -20.83
CA SER A 33 3.39 -3.64 -22.10
C SER A 33 2.12 -2.80 -22.12
N TYR A 34 2.13 -1.74 -21.33
CA TYR A 34 1.10 -0.73 -21.40
C TYR A 34 1.42 0.23 -22.55
N SER A 35 0.41 0.79 -23.15
CA SER A 35 0.58 1.88 -24.09
C SER A 35 1.44 2.96 -23.44
N HIS A 36 2.49 3.36 -24.15
CA HIS A 36 3.52 4.23 -23.61
C HIS A 36 3.03 5.61 -23.19
N ASP A 37 1.89 6.04 -23.72
CA ASP A 37 1.40 7.39 -23.51
C ASP A 37 0.76 7.58 -22.13
N TYR A 38 0.17 6.55 -21.57
CA TYR A 38 -0.57 6.61 -20.29
C TYR A 38 0.20 6.08 -19.09
N SER A 39 1.25 5.29 -19.30
CA SER A 39 1.98 4.62 -18.20
C SER A 39 2.54 5.59 -17.15
N ARG A 40 2.81 6.83 -17.51
CA ARG A 40 3.32 7.87 -16.60
C ARG A 40 2.29 8.37 -15.58
N TRP A 41 1.00 8.13 -15.79
CA TRP A 41 -0.07 8.54 -14.88
C TRP A 41 -0.58 7.40 -14.02
N ALA A 42 -0.28 6.16 -14.40
CA ALA A 42 -0.71 4.99 -13.68
C ALA A 42 0.18 4.71 -12.46
N SER A 43 -0.42 4.10 -11.46
CA SER A 43 0.26 3.59 -10.27
C SER A 43 0.21 2.08 -10.27
N PHE A 44 1.16 1.44 -10.97
CA PHE A 44 1.26 -0.02 -10.99
C PHE A 44 1.75 -0.55 -9.66
N ILE A 45 1.07 -1.57 -9.16
CA ILE A 45 1.50 -2.33 -8.01
C ILE A 45 2.06 -3.66 -8.53
N ARG A 46 3.36 -3.86 -8.37
CA ARG A 46 4.07 -5.06 -8.80
C ARG A 46 4.59 -5.88 -7.63
N SER A 47 4.51 -5.32 -6.45
CA SER A 47 5.01 -5.94 -5.24
C SER A 47 4.09 -5.69 -4.05
N TYR A 48 4.02 -6.68 -3.18
CA TYR A 48 3.09 -6.73 -2.07
C TYR A 48 3.78 -7.28 -0.85
N LEU A 49 3.41 -6.79 0.32
CA LEU A 49 3.70 -7.40 1.61
C LEU A 49 2.41 -7.84 2.28
N VAL A 50 2.45 -8.97 2.95
CA VAL A 50 1.32 -9.53 3.69
C VAL A 50 1.81 -10.10 5.01
N GLY A 51 1.27 -9.64 6.13
CA GLY A 51 1.43 -10.33 7.41
C GLY A 51 0.59 -11.62 7.40
N CYS A 52 1.22 -12.77 7.61
CA CYS A 52 0.54 -14.04 7.68
C CYS A 52 0.02 -14.32 9.09
N ASP A 53 -1.07 -15.11 9.21
CA ASP A 53 -1.66 -15.48 10.51
C ASP A 53 -0.71 -16.26 11.42
N ASP A 54 0.29 -16.93 10.84
CA ASP A 54 1.34 -17.67 11.56
C ASP A 54 2.52 -16.77 12.01
N GLY A 55 2.40 -15.47 11.82
CA GLY A 55 3.41 -14.47 12.19
C GLY A 55 4.54 -14.27 11.18
N ARG A 56 4.55 -15.03 10.07
CA ARG A 56 5.49 -14.78 8.96
C ARG A 56 5.12 -13.53 8.18
N LEU A 57 6.09 -12.97 7.50
CA LEU A 57 5.89 -11.94 6.50
C LEU A 57 5.99 -12.59 5.12
N MET A 58 4.96 -12.42 4.28
CA MET A 58 4.98 -12.84 2.90
C MET A 58 5.22 -11.64 1.99
N ARG A 59 6.18 -11.78 1.08
CA ARG A 59 6.42 -10.85 -0.03
C ARG A 59 6.01 -11.51 -1.33
N VAL A 60 5.17 -10.83 -2.10
CA VAL A 60 4.77 -11.27 -3.44
C VAL A 60 5.19 -10.20 -4.43
N TYR A 61 5.88 -10.57 -5.50
CA TYR A 61 6.28 -9.61 -6.53
C TYR A 61 6.26 -10.22 -7.92
N LEU A 62 6.02 -9.37 -8.90
CA LEU A 62 5.98 -9.74 -10.31
C LEU A 62 7.40 -9.76 -10.89
N GLY A 63 7.82 -10.88 -11.44
CA GLY A 63 9.05 -11.04 -12.17
C GLY A 63 8.85 -11.54 -13.60
N SER A 64 9.94 -11.92 -14.27
CA SER A 64 9.92 -12.30 -15.69
C SER A 64 9.08 -13.53 -16.00
N LYS A 65 9.07 -14.51 -15.10
CA LYS A 65 8.35 -15.79 -15.29
C LYS A 65 6.94 -15.78 -14.71
N GLY A 66 6.66 -14.89 -13.76
CA GLY A 66 5.39 -14.87 -13.05
C GLY A 66 5.51 -14.14 -11.72
N TYR A 67 4.73 -14.55 -10.75
CA TYR A 67 4.82 -14.03 -9.40
C TYR A 67 5.78 -14.88 -8.58
N TYR A 68 6.68 -14.20 -7.87
CA TYR A 68 7.56 -14.79 -6.89
C TYR A 68 6.99 -14.55 -5.50
N VAL A 69 6.99 -15.58 -4.69
CA VAL A 69 6.45 -15.57 -3.33
C VAL A 69 7.57 -15.95 -2.40
N GLU A 70 7.85 -15.12 -1.43
CA GLU A 70 8.88 -15.35 -0.42
C GLU A 70 8.27 -15.19 0.97
N TYR A 71 8.68 -16.04 1.89
CA TYR A 71 8.27 -15.98 3.29
C TYR A 71 9.47 -15.67 4.17
N TYR A 72 9.28 -14.77 5.09
CA TYR A 72 10.29 -14.31 6.03
C TYR A 72 9.84 -14.53 7.48
N ASP A 73 10.78 -14.78 8.37
CA ASP A 73 10.53 -14.76 9.81
C ASP A 73 10.40 -13.32 10.33
N SER A 74 10.14 -13.16 11.63
CA SER A 74 10.04 -11.85 12.29
C SER A 74 11.33 -11.03 12.28
N ASN A 75 12.46 -11.66 11.98
CA ASN A 75 13.76 -11.01 11.84
C ASN A 75 14.13 -10.77 10.37
N PHE A 76 13.19 -10.95 9.46
CA PHE A 76 13.35 -10.81 8.02
C PHE A 76 14.34 -11.79 7.38
N ASN A 77 14.60 -12.95 8.00
CA ASN A 77 15.34 -14.03 7.35
C ASN A 77 14.41 -14.77 6.37
N LEU A 78 14.90 -15.00 5.15
CA LEU A 78 14.16 -15.77 4.16
C LEU A 78 14.03 -17.23 4.61
N LEU A 79 12.79 -17.72 4.64
CA LEU A 79 12.46 -19.10 5.03
C LEU A 79 12.16 -19.98 3.83
N GLU A 80 11.39 -19.47 2.89
CA GLU A 80 10.86 -20.22 1.75
C GLU A 80 10.62 -19.31 0.56
N SER A 81 10.78 -19.84 -0.65
CA SER A 81 10.41 -19.14 -1.88
C SER A 81 9.68 -20.06 -2.85
N LYS A 82 8.75 -19.51 -3.63
CA LYS A 82 7.98 -20.17 -4.67
C LYS A 82 7.85 -19.30 -5.89
N THR A 83 7.59 -19.90 -7.04
CA THR A 83 7.24 -19.20 -8.28
C THR A 83 5.87 -19.66 -8.75
N ILE A 84 5.01 -18.70 -9.07
CA ILE A 84 3.67 -18.92 -9.62
C ILE A 84 3.68 -18.42 -11.05
N ASP A 85 3.49 -19.29 -12.00
CA ASP A 85 3.58 -18.97 -13.42
C ASP A 85 2.47 -17.99 -13.85
N LYS A 86 2.77 -17.17 -14.84
CA LYS A 86 1.75 -16.34 -15.51
C LYS A 86 0.78 -17.23 -16.29
N GLU A 87 -0.51 -16.97 -16.10
CA GLU A 87 -1.54 -17.69 -16.87
C GLU A 87 -1.93 -16.95 -18.17
N LEU A 88 -1.88 -15.61 -18.18
CA LEU A 88 -2.06 -14.78 -19.36
C LEU A 88 -0.89 -13.79 -19.48
N SER A 89 -0.75 -13.17 -20.64
CA SER A 89 0.43 -12.35 -21.00
C SER A 89 0.61 -11.10 -20.13
N LEU A 90 -0.49 -10.49 -19.65
CA LEU A 90 -0.49 -9.29 -18.84
C LEU A 90 -0.79 -9.65 -17.38
N SER A 91 -0.15 -8.93 -16.47
CA SER A 91 -0.39 -9.07 -15.04
C SER A 91 -1.20 -7.88 -14.55
N GLY A 92 -2.31 -8.14 -13.88
CA GLY A 92 -3.15 -7.12 -13.25
C GLY A 92 -2.74 -6.87 -11.80
N GLY A 93 -2.74 -7.92 -10.96
CA GLY A 93 -2.39 -7.75 -9.56
C GLY A 93 -2.62 -9.02 -8.73
N PHE A 94 -2.27 -8.91 -7.46
CA PHE A 94 -2.40 -9.94 -6.44
C PHE A 94 -3.23 -9.44 -5.27
N TYR A 95 -3.97 -10.35 -4.64
CA TYR A 95 -4.73 -10.07 -3.42
C TYR A 95 -4.64 -11.24 -2.45
N ALA A 96 -4.31 -10.93 -1.20
CA ALA A 96 -4.36 -11.89 -0.10
C ALA A 96 -5.73 -11.80 0.57
N GLY A 97 -6.68 -12.58 0.06
CA GLY A 97 -8.00 -12.71 0.66
C GLY A 97 -7.96 -13.48 1.97
N LYS A 98 -9.08 -13.49 2.68
CA LYS A 98 -9.22 -14.16 3.97
C LYS A 98 -8.88 -15.66 3.88
N ASP A 99 -9.51 -16.37 2.95
CA ASP A 99 -9.43 -17.82 2.86
C ASP A 99 -8.60 -18.30 1.65
N ALA A 100 -8.25 -17.41 0.74
CA ALA A 100 -7.56 -17.73 -0.51
C ALA A 100 -6.64 -16.59 -0.97
N TYR A 101 -5.76 -16.91 -1.92
CA TYR A 101 -5.01 -15.92 -2.69
C TYR A 101 -5.59 -15.79 -4.08
N TYR A 102 -5.58 -14.58 -4.62
CA TYR A 102 -6.09 -14.29 -5.95
C TYR A 102 -5.03 -13.58 -6.79
N ILE A 103 -4.87 -14.03 -8.03
CA ILE A 103 -4.06 -13.35 -9.05
C ILE A 103 -4.99 -13.01 -10.21
N VAL A 104 -4.96 -11.75 -10.63
CA VAL A 104 -5.64 -11.31 -11.85
C VAL A 104 -4.61 -11.15 -12.94
N SER A 105 -4.86 -11.78 -14.07
CA SER A 105 -4.07 -11.67 -15.30
C SER A 105 -4.98 -11.31 -16.47
N GLY A 106 -4.39 -10.90 -17.58
CA GLY A 106 -5.15 -10.55 -18.78
C GLY A 106 -4.34 -10.70 -20.05
N GLN A 107 -5.01 -10.48 -21.17
CA GLN A 107 -4.37 -10.42 -22.48
C GLN A 107 -5.06 -9.41 -23.38
N ASN A 108 -4.31 -8.89 -24.34
CA ASN A 108 -4.83 -7.98 -25.36
C ASN A 108 -5.83 -8.70 -26.26
N ASN A 109 -6.78 -7.92 -26.75
CA ASN A 109 -7.79 -8.34 -27.72
C ASN A 109 -7.77 -7.42 -28.96
N PRO A 110 -6.72 -7.48 -29.77
CA PRO A 110 -6.53 -6.53 -30.87
C PRO A 110 -7.54 -6.64 -32.00
N ASP A 111 -8.20 -7.79 -32.11
CA ASP A 111 -9.23 -8.04 -33.11
C ASP A 111 -10.65 -7.79 -32.57
N GLU A 112 -10.78 -7.33 -31.32
CA GLU A 112 -12.05 -6.97 -30.65
C GLU A 112 -13.11 -8.11 -30.66
N LEU A 113 -12.64 -9.33 -30.45
CA LEU A 113 -13.47 -10.52 -30.50
C LEU A 113 -14.15 -10.80 -29.15
N ALA A 114 -15.42 -11.16 -29.19
CA ALA A 114 -16.20 -11.44 -27.98
C ALA A 114 -15.79 -12.71 -27.24
N ASP A 115 -15.14 -13.66 -27.91
CA ASP A 115 -14.70 -14.94 -27.36
C ASP A 115 -13.28 -14.93 -26.79
N VAL A 116 -12.60 -13.77 -26.79
CA VAL A 116 -11.30 -13.59 -26.15
C VAL A 116 -11.46 -13.34 -24.65
N GLU A 117 -10.74 -14.14 -23.84
CA GLU A 117 -10.67 -13.98 -22.42
C GLU A 117 -9.75 -12.80 -22.06
N CYS A 118 -10.32 -11.60 -21.84
CA CYS A 118 -9.52 -10.41 -21.59
C CYS A 118 -9.00 -10.34 -20.15
N PHE A 119 -9.73 -10.89 -19.18
CA PHE A 119 -9.33 -10.97 -17.78
C PHE A 119 -9.51 -12.38 -17.25
N ARG A 120 -8.57 -12.83 -16.43
CA ARG A 120 -8.63 -14.10 -15.69
C ARG A 120 -8.36 -13.86 -14.23
N ILE A 121 -9.24 -14.34 -13.38
CA ILE A 121 -9.08 -14.35 -11.93
C ILE A 121 -8.75 -15.77 -11.51
N THR A 122 -7.55 -16.02 -11.02
CA THR A 122 -7.11 -17.34 -10.56
C THR A 122 -7.10 -17.39 -9.05
N LYS A 123 -7.72 -18.40 -8.46
CA LYS A 123 -7.79 -18.66 -7.03
C LYS A 123 -6.78 -19.74 -6.64
N TYR A 124 -6.02 -19.46 -5.57
CA TYR A 124 -5.08 -20.39 -4.94
C TYR A 124 -5.47 -20.59 -3.47
N ASP A 125 -5.19 -21.77 -2.93
CA ASP A 125 -5.25 -21.95 -1.47
C ASP A 125 -4.09 -21.22 -0.76
N LYS A 126 -4.09 -21.22 0.56
CA LYS A 126 -3.04 -20.56 1.36
C LYS A 126 -1.66 -21.23 1.25
N ASN A 127 -1.57 -22.40 0.61
CA ASN A 127 -0.33 -23.08 0.27
C ASN A 127 0.12 -22.85 -1.18
N TRP A 128 -0.60 -21.97 -1.92
CA TRP A 128 -0.38 -21.67 -3.33
C TRP A 128 -0.69 -22.84 -4.28
N ASN A 129 -1.50 -23.80 -3.87
CA ASN A 129 -2.06 -24.74 -4.82
C ASN A 129 -3.16 -24.06 -5.63
N ARG A 130 -3.08 -24.16 -6.93
CA ARG A 130 -4.11 -23.62 -7.82
C ARG A 130 -5.42 -24.39 -7.62
N ILE A 131 -6.49 -23.68 -7.29
CA ILE A 131 -7.82 -24.26 -7.10
C ILE A 131 -8.59 -24.23 -8.43
N THR A 132 -8.84 -23.03 -8.95
CA THR A 132 -9.63 -22.80 -10.17
C THR A 132 -9.44 -21.38 -10.68
N SER A 133 -10.08 -21.05 -11.80
CA SER A 133 -10.09 -19.69 -12.34
C SER A 133 -11.44 -19.34 -12.97
N ALA A 134 -11.70 -18.03 -13.09
CA ALA A 134 -12.82 -17.45 -13.81
C ALA A 134 -12.31 -16.51 -14.89
N GLY A 135 -12.87 -16.59 -16.08
CA GLY A 135 -12.54 -15.73 -17.21
C GLY A 135 -13.64 -14.72 -17.50
N LEU A 136 -13.29 -13.51 -17.88
CA LEU A 136 -14.22 -12.49 -18.38
C LEU A 136 -14.00 -12.30 -19.88
N TYR A 137 -15.09 -12.52 -20.61
CA TYR A 137 -15.22 -12.46 -22.06
C TYR A 137 -16.23 -11.39 -22.44
N ASP A 138 -16.31 -11.01 -23.70
CA ASP A 138 -17.27 -10.03 -24.23
C ASP A 138 -17.39 -8.77 -23.36
N CYS A 139 -16.24 -8.22 -23.01
CA CYS A 139 -16.12 -7.19 -21.99
C CYS A 139 -15.62 -5.85 -22.54
N ASN A 140 -15.86 -5.58 -23.82
CA ASN A 140 -15.49 -4.31 -24.47
C ASN A 140 -14.04 -3.88 -24.18
N THR A 141 -13.12 -4.84 -24.18
CA THR A 141 -11.72 -4.61 -23.79
C THR A 141 -10.78 -4.89 -24.95
N TYR A 142 -10.03 -3.87 -25.35
CA TYR A 142 -8.92 -3.95 -26.30
C TYR A 142 -7.59 -4.24 -25.58
N VAL A 143 -7.28 -3.46 -24.52
CA VAL A 143 -6.13 -3.68 -23.64
C VAL A 143 -6.57 -3.63 -22.18
N PRO A 144 -6.48 -4.72 -21.41
CA PRO A 144 -6.77 -4.70 -19.99
C PRO A 144 -5.68 -3.99 -19.19
N PHE A 145 -6.03 -3.40 -18.05
CA PHE A 145 -5.18 -2.71 -17.09
C PHE A 145 -4.49 -1.45 -17.61
N GLU A 146 -4.87 -0.95 -18.81
CA GLU A 146 -4.19 0.17 -19.45
C GLU A 146 -4.25 1.43 -18.59
N ALA A 147 -3.06 1.97 -18.29
CA ALA A 147 -2.87 3.18 -17.49
C ALA A 147 -3.52 3.16 -16.09
N GLY A 148 -3.85 1.98 -15.57
CA GLY A 148 -4.51 1.83 -14.29
C GLY A 148 -3.67 1.13 -13.24
N SER A 149 -4.26 0.98 -12.08
CA SER A 149 -3.87 0.04 -11.03
C SER A 149 -4.95 -1.03 -10.91
N LEU A 150 -4.64 -2.11 -10.22
CA LEU A 150 -5.65 -3.11 -9.88
C LEU A 150 -5.66 -3.28 -8.37
N ARG A 151 -6.83 -3.12 -7.77
CA ARG A 151 -7.06 -3.42 -6.37
C ARG A 151 -8.31 -4.26 -6.19
N MET A 152 -8.32 -5.02 -5.11
CA MET A 152 -9.38 -5.95 -4.77
C MET A 152 -9.79 -5.78 -3.31
N THR A 153 -11.03 -6.15 -3.03
CA THR A 153 -11.55 -6.25 -1.67
C THR A 153 -12.58 -7.37 -1.61
N GLU A 154 -12.72 -8.01 -0.47
CA GLU A 154 -13.76 -9.01 -0.20
C GLU A 154 -14.93 -8.37 0.54
N ALA A 155 -16.14 -8.70 0.13
CA ALA A 155 -17.35 -8.29 0.82
C ALA A 155 -18.45 -9.35 0.64
N SER A 156 -18.99 -9.86 1.74
CA SER A 156 -20.16 -10.77 1.77
C SER A 156 -20.06 -11.99 0.85
N GLY A 157 -18.86 -12.58 0.72
CA GLY A 157 -18.60 -13.75 -0.12
C GLY A 157 -18.32 -13.43 -1.58
N TYR A 158 -18.13 -12.15 -1.90
CA TYR A 158 -17.71 -11.70 -3.22
C TYR A 158 -16.30 -11.10 -3.18
N LEU A 159 -15.50 -11.43 -4.17
CA LEU A 159 -14.29 -10.69 -4.52
C LEU A 159 -14.67 -9.59 -5.50
N LEU A 160 -14.32 -8.37 -5.15
CA LEU A 160 -14.60 -7.16 -5.92
C LEU A 160 -13.30 -6.60 -6.45
N ILE A 161 -13.22 -6.38 -7.75
CA ILE A 161 -12.01 -5.99 -8.45
C ILE A 161 -12.26 -4.65 -9.14
N ARG A 162 -11.37 -3.67 -8.92
CA ARG A 162 -11.38 -2.38 -9.60
C ARG A 162 -10.06 -2.18 -10.34
N THR A 163 -10.15 -1.86 -11.61
CA THR A 163 -9.03 -1.57 -12.50
C THR A 163 -9.47 -0.69 -13.66
N SER A 164 -8.70 -0.65 -14.72
CA SER A 164 -9.02 0.06 -15.96
C SER A 164 -8.77 -0.81 -17.17
N HIS A 165 -9.24 -0.34 -18.32
CA HIS A 165 -8.97 -0.90 -19.61
C HIS A 165 -9.01 0.17 -20.72
N THR A 166 -8.43 -0.14 -21.86
CA THR A 166 -8.75 0.53 -23.10
C THR A 166 -9.87 -0.27 -23.77
N MET A 167 -10.95 0.43 -24.13
CA MET A 167 -12.13 -0.18 -24.74
C MET A 167 -11.94 -0.45 -26.23
N TYR A 168 -12.88 -1.15 -26.83
CA TYR A 168 -12.99 -1.32 -28.26
C TYR A 168 -13.07 0.05 -28.97
N LYS A 169 -12.76 0.04 -30.24
CA LYS A 169 -12.78 1.23 -31.06
C LYS A 169 -14.18 1.83 -31.13
N SER A 170 -14.31 3.08 -30.75
CA SER A 170 -15.59 3.81 -30.79
C SER A 170 -15.82 4.47 -32.14
N ASP A 171 -17.03 5.02 -32.36
CA ASP A 171 -17.42 5.67 -33.62
C ASP A 171 -16.53 6.84 -34.05
N ASN A 172 -15.85 7.49 -33.10
CA ASN A 172 -14.88 8.54 -33.38
C ASN A 172 -13.51 8.02 -33.84
N GLY A 173 -13.31 6.68 -33.89
CA GLY A 173 -12.14 6.04 -34.39
C GLY A 173 -11.03 5.84 -33.34
N TYR A 174 -11.27 6.18 -32.06
CA TYR A 174 -10.30 6.03 -30.97
C TYR A 174 -10.70 4.93 -29.98
N HIS A 175 -9.72 4.35 -29.35
CA HIS A 175 -9.89 3.50 -28.17
C HIS A 175 -9.85 4.38 -26.92
N HIS A 176 -10.96 4.48 -26.23
CA HIS A 176 -11.05 5.25 -24.99
C HIS A 176 -10.69 4.38 -23.79
N GLN A 177 -10.05 4.99 -22.80
CA GLN A 177 -9.70 4.31 -21.56
C GLN A 177 -10.73 4.66 -20.48
N ALA A 178 -11.09 3.67 -19.66
CA ALA A 178 -12.02 3.85 -18.55
C ALA A 178 -11.74 2.83 -17.42
N ASN A 179 -12.44 3.02 -16.31
CA ASN A 179 -12.43 2.08 -15.21
C ASN A 179 -13.21 0.79 -15.52
N VAL A 180 -12.81 -0.28 -14.85
CA VAL A 180 -13.48 -1.60 -14.88
C VAL A 180 -13.79 -2.02 -13.46
N THR A 181 -14.98 -2.59 -13.26
CA THR A 181 -15.33 -3.28 -12.02
C THR A 181 -15.80 -4.70 -12.33
N ILE A 182 -15.31 -5.68 -11.56
CA ILE A 182 -15.70 -7.09 -11.70
C ILE A 182 -16.15 -7.60 -10.34
N GLN A 183 -17.25 -8.32 -10.30
CA GLN A 183 -17.77 -9.01 -9.11
C GLN A 183 -17.70 -10.51 -9.35
N LEU A 184 -17.02 -11.20 -8.44
CA LEU A 184 -16.82 -12.65 -8.47
C LEU A 184 -17.39 -13.28 -7.20
N ASP A 185 -18.25 -14.26 -7.33
CA ASP A 185 -18.66 -15.13 -6.22
C ASP A 185 -17.48 -16.06 -5.84
N GLU A 186 -16.97 -15.94 -4.63
CA GLU A 186 -15.77 -16.64 -4.17
C GLU A 186 -16.00 -18.14 -3.97
N SER A 187 -17.24 -18.56 -3.72
CA SER A 187 -17.59 -19.96 -3.48
C SER A 187 -17.70 -20.75 -4.77
N THR A 188 -18.28 -20.14 -5.77
CA THR A 188 -18.53 -20.79 -7.08
C THR A 188 -17.50 -20.42 -8.14
N MET A 189 -16.69 -19.41 -7.89
CA MET A 189 -15.76 -18.81 -8.84
C MET A 189 -16.44 -18.40 -10.15
N LYS A 190 -17.63 -17.84 -10.03
CA LYS A 190 -18.37 -17.26 -11.16
C LYS A 190 -18.33 -15.76 -11.09
N ILE A 191 -18.00 -15.13 -12.21
CA ILE A 191 -18.22 -13.70 -12.39
C ILE A 191 -19.72 -13.50 -12.46
N THR A 192 -20.28 -12.83 -11.45
CA THR A 192 -21.71 -12.61 -11.31
C THR A 192 -22.14 -11.28 -11.91
N ASP A 193 -21.18 -10.37 -12.04
CA ASP A 193 -21.42 -9.04 -12.60
C ASP A 193 -20.12 -8.37 -13.06
N SER A 194 -20.21 -7.47 -14.03
CA SER A 194 -19.10 -6.63 -14.48
C SER A 194 -19.56 -5.33 -15.08
N PHE A 195 -18.75 -4.29 -14.94
CA PHE A 195 -18.97 -3.01 -15.60
C PHE A 195 -17.74 -2.65 -16.45
N THR A 196 -17.92 -2.73 -17.77
CA THR A 196 -16.85 -2.58 -18.77
C THR A 196 -17.25 -1.67 -19.94
N ASN A 197 -18.45 -1.11 -19.91
CA ASN A 197 -18.97 -0.29 -20.97
C ASN A 197 -18.92 1.21 -20.66
N VAL A 198 -19.08 2.03 -21.71
CA VAL A 198 -19.23 3.47 -21.54
C VAL A 198 -20.51 3.77 -20.75
N GLY A 199 -20.40 4.64 -19.78
CA GLY A 199 -21.50 5.05 -18.92
C GLY A 199 -21.46 6.54 -18.60
N ASN A 200 -22.30 6.93 -17.65
CA ASN A 200 -22.30 8.27 -17.09
C ASN A 200 -21.53 8.27 -15.75
N SER A 201 -20.87 9.37 -15.41
CA SER A 201 -20.18 9.51 -14.13
C SER A 201 -21.09 9.30 -12.91
N SER A 202 -22.37 9.70 -13.00
CA SER A 202 -23.36 9.45 -11.95
C SER A 202 -23.66 7.96 -11.71
N TYR A 203 -23.14 7.08 -12.53
CA TYR A 203 -23.21 5.63 -12.40
C TYR A 203 -21.86 4.99 -12.07
N GLY A 204 -20.88 5.79 -11.70
CA GLY A 204 -19.56 5.29 -11.34
C GLY A 204 -18.63 5.03 -12.53
N TYR A 205 -19.01 5.45 -13.73
CA TYR A 205 -18.12 5.47 -14.89
C TYR A 205 -17.11 6.62 -14.75
N VAL A 206 -15.84 6.29 -14.91
CA VAL A 206 -14.74 7.26 -14.93
C VAL A 206 -13.96 7.08 -16.22
N SER A 207 -14.07 8.06 -17.10
CA SER A 207 -13.32 8.11 -18.35
C SER A 207 -11.92 8.64 -18.10
N HIS A 208 -10.91 8.00 -18.70
CA HIS A 208 -9.49 8.26 -18.42
C HIS A 208 -9.19 8.13 -16.92
N SER A 209 -9.46 6.94 -16.38
CA SER A 209 -9.18 6.59 -14.98
C SER A 209 -7.78 6.02 -14.83
N PHE A 210 -6.90 6.68 -14.05
CA PHE A 210 -5.48 6.38 -14.01
C PHE A 210 -5.00 5.67 -12.76
N ASN A 211 -5.76 5.69 -11.69
CA ASN A 211 -5.46 4.97 -10.46
C ASN A 211 -6.76 4.67 -9.73
N GLN A 212 -6.94 3.42 -9.35
CA GLN A 212 -8.19 2.94 -8.82
C GLN A 212 -7.99 2.31 -7.44
N PHE A 213 -8.88 2.64 -6.52
CA PHE A 213 -8.98 2.03 -5.21
C PHE A 213 -10.37 1.43 -5.02
N ILE A 214 -10.46 0.36 -4.25
CA ILE A 214 -11.71 -0.25 -3.85
C ILE A 214 -11.62 -0.78 -2.43
N LYS A 215 -12.58 -0.45 -1.60
CA LYS A 215 -12.74 -0.94 -0.22
C LYS A 215 -14.23 -1.08 0.11
N THR A 216 -14.53 -1.67 1.25
CA THR A 216 -15.88 -1.71 1.82
C THR A 216 -15.91 -1.12 3.22
N ASP A 217 -16.98 -0.42 3.57
CA ASP A 217 -17.26 0.02 4.92
C ASP A 217 -18.25 -0.91 5.65
N GLY A 218 -18.61 -2.03 5.02
CA GLY A 218 -19.58 -3.01 5.49
C GLY A 218 -21.01 -2.76 4.97
N ASN A 219 -21.34 -1.54 4.53
CA ASN A 219 -22.64 -1.17 3.97
C ASN A 219 -22.56 -0.78 2.50
N HIS A 220 -21.41 -0.29 2.05
CA HIS A 220 -21.16 0.17 0.69
C HIS A 220 -19.88 -0.47 0.15
N ILE A 221 -19.84 -0.61 -1.16
CA ILE A 221 -18.58 -0.70 -1.90
C ILE A 221 -18.17 0.73 -2.23
N VAL A 222 -16.94 1.08 -1.86
CA VAL A 222 -16.41 2.43 -2.04
C VAL A 222 -15.19 2.36 -2.93
N THR A 223 -15.21 3.13 -4.01
CA THR A 223 -14.06 3.26 -4.91
C THR A 223 -13.56 4.69 -4.94
N VAL A 224 -12.30 4.86 -5.27
CA VAL A 224 -11.71 6.16 -5.56
C VAL A 224 -10.95 6.04 -6.87
N ASP A 225 -11.23 6.95 -7.79
CA ASP A 225 -10.64 6.98 -9.12
C ASP A 225 -10.00 8.35 -9.41
N HIS A 226 -8.87 8.34 -10.08
CA HIS A 226 -8.26 9.55 -10.63
C HIS A 226 -8.75 9.74 -12.06
N GLY A 227 -9.79 10.55 -12.22
CA GLY A 227 -10.41 10.83 -13.53
C GLY A 227 -9.81 12.06 -14.22
N ASP A 228 -9.62 11.96 -15.54
CA ASP A 228 -9.15 13.08 -16.37
C ASP A 228 -10.22 13.62 -17.31
N ALA A 229 -11.33 12.94 -17.45
CA ALA A 229 -12.38 13.36 -18.39
C ALA A 229 -13.75 13.49 -17.71
N TYR A 230 -14.44 12.40 -17.46
CA TYR A 230 -15.78 12.37 -16.90
C TYR A 230 -15.84 11.43 -15.70
N PRO A 231 -15.76 11.93 -14.45
CA PRO A 231 -15.48 13.32 -14.08
C PRO A 231 -13.98 13.64 -14.21
N ARG A 232 -13.62 14.91 -14.32
CA ARG A 232 -12.25 15.39 -14.23
C ARG A 232 -11.96 15.78 -12.77
N SER A 233 -11.71 14.77 -11.95
CA SER A 233 -11.55 14.92 -10.50
C SER A 233 -10.88 13.68 -9.88
N LEU A 234 -10.50 13.79 -8.62
CA LEU A 234 -10.33 12.64 -7.75
C LEU A 234 -11.72 12.31 -7.21
N ALA A 235 -12.33 11.27 -7.78
CA ALA A 235 -13.74 10.93 -7.56
C ALA A 235 -13.87 9.78 -6.55
N LEU A 236 -14.65 9.99 -5.50
CA LEU A 236 -15.09 8.95 -4.59
C LEU A 236 -16.49 8.49 -5.01
N ILE A 237 -16.68 7.19 -5.13
CA ILE A 237 -17.91 6.58 -5.60
C ILE A 237 -18.37 5.54 -4.59
N LYS A 238 -19.58 5.72 -4.06
CA LYS A 238 -20.21 4.79 -3.12
C LYS A 238 -21.34 4.04 -3.81
N TYR A 239 -21.18 2.74 -3.94
CA TYR A 239 -22.22 1.88 -4.47
C TYR A 239 -23.11 1.39 -3.34
N LYS A 240 -24.41 1.66 -3.47
CA LYS A 240 -25.42 1.17 -2.55
C LYS A 240 -25.70 -0.28 -2.85
N THR A 241 -25.37 -1.15 -1.92
CA THR A 241 -25.64 -2.58 -2.06
C THR A 241 -26.01 -3.17 -0.70
N ASP A 242 -26.94 -4.10 -0.73
CA ASP A 242 -27.30 -4.88 0.46
C ASP A 242 -26.52 -6.20 0.56
N PHE A 243 -25.63 -6.45 -0.40
CA PHE A 243 -24.84 -7.68 -0.51
C PHE A 243 -25.68 -8.98 -0.49
N THR A 244 -26.96 -8.91 -0.83
CA THR A 244 -27.87 -10.06 -0.81
C THR A 244 -27.93 -10.82 -2.14
N GLY A 245 -26.76 -10.98 -2.80
CA GLY A 245 -26.66 -11.64 -4.10
C GLY A 245 -27.01 -10.77 -5.28
N GLY A 246 -27.13 -9.47 -5.06
CA GLY A 246 -27.41 -8.49 -6.10
C GLY A 246 -26.21 -8.26 -7.01
N GLN A 247 -26.52 -7.86 -8.22
CA GLN A 247 -25.56 -7.33 -9.18
C GLN A 247 -25.34 -5.86 -8.84
N PHE A 248 -24.19 -5.48 -8.28
CA PHE A 248 -23.96 -4.07 -7.98
C PHE A 248 -23.29 -3.34 -9.14
N CYS A 249 -22.48 -4.02 -9.95
CA CYS A 249 -21.80 -3.40 -11.08
C CYS A 249 -22.76 -3.03 -12.22
N SER A 250 -23.76 -3.86 -12.52
CA SER A 250 -24.76 -3.59 -13.54
C SER A 250 -25.90 -2.72 -13.03
N ASN A 251 -26.13 -2.71 -11.72
CA ASN A 251 -26.99 -1.70 -11.08
C ASN A 251 -26.39 -0.28 -11.12
N ILE A 252 -25.16 -0.16 -11.52
CA ILE A 252 -24.60 1.10 -11.99
C ILE A 252 -25.24 1.46 -13.31
N GLY A 253 -26.46 1.34 -13.38
CA GLY A 253 -27.39 1.54 -14.43
C GLY A 253 -26.90 2.28 -15.63
N TYR A 254 -26.81 1.59 -16.61
CA TYR A 254 -26.43 2.14 -17.80
C TYR A 254 -27.53 2.09 -18.79
N TRP A 255 -27.86 3.11 -19.36
CA TRP A 255 -28.26 3.21 -20.78
C TRP A 255 -28.06 4.59 -21.30
N TRP A 256 -27.24 4.67 -22.30
CA TRP A 256 -27.47 5.67 -23.30
C TRP A 256 -28.43 5.07 -24.35
N ASP A 257 -29.72 5.28 -24.20
CA ASP A 257 -30.66 5.20 -25.30
C ASP A 257 -30.76 6.62 -25.86
N SER A 258 -30.32 6.83 -27.08
CA SER A 258 -30.43 8.10 -27.77
C SER A 258 -31.87 8.61 -27.86
N ASN A 259 -32.86 7.77 -27.58
CA ASN A 259 -34.27 8.09 -27.62
C ASN A 259 -34.99 8.08 -26.28
N LYS A 260 -34.29 7.64 -25.20
CA LYS A 260 -34.87 7.61 -23.87
C LYS A 260 -33.81 8.03 -22.85
N HIS A 261 -33.88 9.23 -22.37
CA HIS A 261 -33.18 9.65 -21.18
C HIS A 261 -33.77 8.94 -19.94
N ALA A 262 -33.67 7.63 -19.89
CA ALA A 262 -34.15 6.89 -18.75
C ALA A 262 -32.98 6.65 -17.78
N VAL A 263 -32.94 7.43 -16.74
CA VAL A 263 -32.20 7.12 -15.52
C VAL A 263 -32.85 5.90 -14.89
N VAL A 264 -32.21 4.75 -15.05
CA VAL A 264 -32.67 3.52 -14.41
C VAL A 264 -31.81 3.32 -13.20
N ASN A 265 -32.15 3.56 -12.05
CA ASN A 265 -31.48 3.29 -10.78
C ASN A 265 -30.12 3.99 -10.58
N ASN A 266 -30.14 5.05 -9.84
CA ASN A 266 -28.96 5.66 -9.26
C ASN A 266 -28.45 4.77 -8.10
N SER A 267 -27.61 3.78 -8.42
CA SER A 267 -27.10 2.83 -7.43
C SER A 267 -25.82 3.31 -6.76
N CYS A 268 -25.28 4.44 -7.16
CA CYS A 268 -24.10 5.03 -6.54
C CYS A 268 -24.26 6.53 -6.29
N ASP A 269 -23.51 7.01 -5.28
CA ASP A 269 -23.27 8.43 -5.03
C ASP A 269 -21.85 8.75 -5.48
N VAL A 270 -21.66 9.82 -6.24
CA VAL A 270 -20.37 10.26 -6.74
C VAL A 270 -20.02 11.61 -6.13
N THR A 271 -18.84 11.69 -5.52
CA THR A 271 -18.33 12.90 -4.88
C THR A 271 -16.99 13.28 -5.49
N ASP A 272 -16.89 14.51 -5.99
CA ASP A 272 -15.62 15.08 -6.43
C ASP A 272 -14.83 15.59 -5.22
N LEU A 273 -13.87 14.78 -4.75
CA LEU A 273 -13.02 15.15 -3.61
C LEU A 273 -12.05 16.29 -3.94
N LEU A 274 -11.57 16.31 -5.18
CA LEU A 274 -10.71 17.36 -5.71
C LEU A 274 -11.01 17.52 -7.21
N THR A 275 -11.65 18.62 -7.59
CA THR A 275 -11.85 18.97 -9.00
C THR A 275 -10.52 19.36 -9.64
N ILE A 276 -10.24 18.82 -10.81
CA ILE A 276 -9.01 19.05 -11.55
C ILE A 276 -9.26 20.06 -12.65
N SER A 277 -8.48 21.14 -12.65
CA SER A 277 -8.58 22.20 -13.65
C SER A 277 -7.97 21.75 -14.99
N GLY A 278 -8.35 22.42 -16.09
CA GLY A 278 -7.84 22.17 -17.43
C GLY A 278 -8.90 21.59 -18.38
N GLN A 279 -8.44 21.09 -19.53
CA GLN A 279 -9.33 20.53 -20.55
C GLN A 279 -9.58 19.06 -20.27
N ILE A 280 -10.80 18.63 -20.49
CA ILE A 280 -11.21 17.23 -20.40
C ILE A 280 -10.38 16.38 -21.37
N GLY A 281 -9.76 15.32 -20.86
CA GLY A 281 -9.04 14.34 -21.66
C GLY A 281 -7.67 14.80 -22.18
N ASP A 282 -7.08 15.85 -21.62
CA ASP A 282 -5.73 16.28 -21.97
C ASP A 282 -4.62 15.46 -21.30
N ASN A 283 -5.00 14.57 -20.40
CA ASN A 283 -4.14 13.68 -19.60
C ASN A 283 -3.13 14.44 -18.70
N THR A 284 -3.29 15.73 -18.49
CA THR A 284 -2.41 16.59 -17.68
C THR A 284 -3.14 17.10 -16.46
N THR A 285 -3.27 16.25 -15.45
CA THR A 285 -4.03 16.58 -14.24
C THR A 285 -3.18 17.26 -13.16
N ASN A 286 -1.88 17.06 -13.18
CA ASN A 286 -0.96 17.52 -12.13
C ASN A 286 -1.38 17.10 -10.71
N ALA A 287 -2.14 16.01 -10.61
CA ALA A 287 -2.56 15.38 -9.37
C ALA A 287 -2.27 13.87 -9.43
N THR A 288 -2.16 13.22 -8.29
CA THR A 288 -2.11 11.76 -8.17
C THR A 288 -2.79 11.32 -6.87
N ILE A 289 -3.42 10.15 -6.89
CA ILE A 289 -3.89 9.47 -5.67
C ILE A 289 -2.80 8.50 -5.24
N GLY A 290 -2.51 8.44 -3.95
CA GLY A 290 -1.52 7.51 -3.42
C GLY A 290 -2.05 6.59 -2.34
N GLY A 291 -3.20 6.89 -1.75
CA GLY A 291 -3.81 6.04 -0.74
C GLY A 291 -5.28 6.37 -0.50
N PHE A 292 -6.04 5.34 -0.14
CA PHE A 292 -7.43 5.44 0.25
C PHE A 292 -7.68 4.54 1.47
N GLU A 293 -8.25 5.11 2.52
CA GLU A 293 -8.63 4.41 3.74
C GLU A 293 -10.02 4.84 4.24
N ILE A 294 -10.59 4.00 5.08
CA ILE A 294 -11.91 4.23 5.68
C ILE A 294 -11.75 4.22 7.20
N SER A 295 -12.14 5.32 7.85
CA SER A 295 -12.27 5.44 9.31
C SER A 295 -13.72 5.14 9.76
N ASP A 296 -13.97 5.29 11.05
CA ASP A 296 -15.35 5.20 11.56
C ASP A 296 -16.21 6.38 11.07
N THR A 297 -15.60 7.56 10.87
CA THR A 297 -16.28 8.83 10.59
C THR A 297 -16.15 9.32 9.16
N SER A 298 -15.11 8.90 8.42
CA SER A 298 -14.78 9.48 7.11
C SER A 298 -14.21 8.49 6.13
N TYR A 299 -14.35 8.81 4.85
CA TYR A 299 -13.53 8.27 3.77
C TYR A 299 -12.35 9.21 3.58
N ILE A 300 -11.13 8.67 3.57
CA ILE A 300 -9.89 9.45 3.61
C ILE A 300 -9.01 9.10 2.40
N VAL A 301 -8.63 10.10 1.63
CA VAL A 301 -7.74 9.96 0.47
C VAL A 301 -6.49 10.81 0.68
N ALA A 302 -5.32 10.20 0.50
CA ALA A 302 -4.06 10.91 0.41
C ALA A 302 -3.70 11.12 -1.06
N ALA A 303 -3.42 12.37 -1.43
CA ALA A 303 -3.13 12.76 -2.79
C ALA A 303 -1.96 13.75 -2.85
N SER A 304 -1.29 13.82 -4.00
CA SER A 304 -0.40 14.95 -4.31
C SER A 304 -0.98 15.74 -5.46
N SER A 305 -0.96 17.07 -5.36
CA SER A 305 -1.48 17.98 -6.38
C SER A 305 -0.78 19.33 -6.33
N ILE A 306 -0.75 20.00 -7.50
CA ILE A 306 -0.51 21.45 -7.54
C ILE A 306 -1.73 22.17 -6.97
N ASN A 307 -1.63 23.49 -6.81
CA ASN A 307 -2.82 24.29 -6.55
C ASN A 307 -3.73 24.28 -7.79
N GLN A 308 -4.84 23.56 -7.74
CA GLN A 308 -5.72 23.38 -8.87
C GLN A 308 -6.49 24.66 -9.27
N GLU A 309 -6.79 25.53 -8.32
CA GLU A 309 -7.46 26.80 -8.60
C GLU A 309 -6.56 27.75 -9.41
N LYS A 310 -5.29 27.82 -9.02
CA LYS A 310 -4.31 28.70 -9.69
C LYS A 310 -3.59 28.02 -10.85
N GLN A 311 -3.66 26.71 -10.97
CA GLN A 311 -2.92 25.86 -11.92
C GLN A 311 -1.39 26.10 -11.85
N GLU A 312 -0.86 26.31 -10.67
CA GLU A 312 0.54 26.64 -10.46
C GLU A 312 1.12 25.97 -9.20
N GLY A 313 2.44 26.09 -9.06
CA GLY A 313 3.19 25.62 -7.90
C GLY A 313 3.68 24.19 -8.05
N LEU A 314 4.32 23.71 -7.00
CA LEU A 314 4.76 22.31 -6.89
C LEU A 314 3.61 21.47 -6.34
N LYS A 315 3.70 20.17 -6.61
CA LYS A 315 2.75 19.21 -6.00
C LYS A 315 3.01 19.15 -4.50
N ASN A 316 1.98 19.45 -3.75
CA ASN A 316 1.90 19.31 -2.30
C ASN A 316 1.08 18.09 -1.92
N ILE A 317 1.18 17.65 -0.67
CA ILE A 317 0.38 16.56 -0.14
C ILE A 317 -0.92 17.12 0.42
N TYR A 318 -2.02 16.49 0.01
CA TYR A 318 -3.38 16.78 0.42
C TYR A 318 -4.00 15.57 1.09
N ILE A 319 -4.76 15.84 2.15
CA ILE A 319 -5.71 14.89 2.73
C ILE A 319 -7.10 15.36 2.36
N LEU A 320 -7.78 14.52 1.59
CA LEU A 320 -9.14 14.74 1.12
C LEU A 320 -10.06 13.82 1.90
N THR A 321 -11.15 14.35 2.44
CA THR A 321 -12.10 13.53 3.21
C THR A 321 -13.53 13.81 2.79
N GLU A 322 -14.36 12.76 2.88
CA GLU A 322 -15.82 12.90 2.90
C GLU A 322 -16.34 12.34 4.23
N SER A 323 -17.06 13.15 4.96
CA SER A 323 -17.72 12.75 6.20
C SER A 323 -18.82 11.73 5.93
N LYS A 324 -18.87 10.65 6.68
CA LYS A 324 -19.93 9.63 6.60
C LYS A 324 -21.25 10.13 7.18
N GLU A 325 -21.23 11.10 8.08
CA GLU A 325 -22.40 11.62 8.75
C GLU A 325 -23.23 12.52 7.82
N ASP A 326 -22.58 13.46 7.13
CA ASP A 326 -23.28 14.51 6.38
C ASP A 326 -22.79 14.69 4.94
N GLY A 327 -21.80 13.90 4.50
CA GLY A 327 -21.22 14.01 3.15
C GLY A 327 -20.33 15.23 2.94
N THR A 328 -19.98 15.96 4.01
CA THR A 328 -19.11 17.14 3.89
C THR A 328 -17.74 16.76 3.38
N VAL A 329 -17.31 17.42 2.30
CA VAL A 329 -15.98 17.24 1.70
C VAL A 329 -15.02 18.28 2.26
N LYS A 330 -13.83 17.83 2.67
CA LYS A 330 -12.72 18.69 3.08
C LYS A 330 -11.48 18.37 2.26
N SER A 331 -10.72 19.40 1.88
CA SER A 331 -9.41 19.30 1.26
C SER A 331 -8.40 20.05 2.11
N ASN A 332 -7.50 19.30 2.75
CA ASN A 332 -6.49 19.85 3.64
C ASN A 332 -5.10 19.66 3.03
N GLN A 333 -4.46 20.76 2.63
CA GLN A 333 -3.06 20.76 2.21
C GLN A 333 -2.18 20.66 3.45
N ILE A 334 -1.38 19.59 3.58
CA ILE A 334 -0.55 19.33 4.77
C ILE A 334 0.92 19.69 4.59
N THR A 335 1.34 20.02 3.38
CA THR A 335 2.72 20.47 3.08
C THR A 335 2.72 21.80 2.35
N ASP A 336 3.84 22.52 2.48
CA ASP A 336 4.16 23.69 1.66
C ASP A 336 5.55 23.47 1.04
N ILE A 337 5.55 22.66 -0.03
CA ILE A 337 6.78 22.26 -0.71
C ILE A 337 7.35 23.46 -1.45
N SER A 338 8.58 23.81 -1.10
CA SER A 338 9.36 24.82 -1.77
C SER A 338 10.59 24.21 -2.44
N GLY A 339 11.17 24.91 -3.42
CA GLY A 339 12.37 24.46 -4.12
C GLY A 339 12.11 24.02 -5.55
N LYS A 340 12.72 22.91 -6.00
CA LYS A 340 12.74 22.52 -7.42
C LYS A 340 11.86 21.31 -7.75
N TYR A 341 11.58 20.47 -6.77
CA TYR A 341 11.01 19.15 -7.02
C TYR A 341 9.68 18.94 -6.33
N ASN A 342 8.79 18.25 -6.99
CA ASN A 342 7.47 17.88 -6.50
C ASN A 342 7.51 16.82 -5.40
N ALA A 343 6.53 16.85 -4.51
CA ALA A 343 6.19 15.68 -3.73
C ALA A 343 5.75 14.53 -4.67
N THR A 344 6.11 13.30 -4.31
CA THR A 344 5.64 12.10 -5.01
C THR A 344 4.20 11.77 -4.60
N SER A 345 3.62 10.75 -5.21
CA SER A 345 2.36 10.19 -4.76
C SER A 345 2.51 9.67 -3.31
N PRO A 346 1.67 10.10 -2.37
CA PRO A 346 1.79 9.65 -0.98
C PRO A 346 1.22 8.25 -0.78
N TYR A 347 1.64 7.57 0.30
CA TYR A 347 0.93 6.41 0.85
C TYR A 347 0.10 6.83 2.05
N LEU A 348 -1.02 6.13 2.24
CA LEU A 348 -1.88 6.25 3.41
C LEU A 348 -2.02 4.88 4.05
N VAL A 349 -1.58 4.74 5.28
CA VAL A 349 -1.55 3.46 6.00
C VAL A 349 -2.44 3.56 7.23
N LYS A 350 -3.45 2.70 7.28
CA LYS A 350 -4.34 2.62 8.43
C LYS A 350 -3.66 1.86 9.58
N ILE A 351 -3.37 2.55 10.67
CA ILE A 351 -2.88 1.93 11.91
C ILE A 351 -4.07 1.44 12.75
N ASN A 352 -5.07 2.28 12.89
CA ASN A 352 -6.37 1.95 13.47
C ASN A 352 -7.41 2.98 12.97
N ASN A 353 -8.66 2.91 13.48
CA ASN A 353 -9.72 3.80 13.00
C ASN A 353 -9.53 5.29 13.32
N ASN A 354 -8.62 5.61 14.27
CA ASN A 354 -8.35 6.99 14.70
C ASN A 354 -6.90 7.43 14.43
N LYS A 355 -6.09 6.58 13.80
CA LYS A 355 -4.69 6.90 13.49
C LYS A 355 -4.27 6.31 12.17
N PHE A 356 -3.81 7.18 11.28
CA PHE A 356 -3.30 6.81 9.96
C PHE A 356 -1.93 7.48 9.76
N MET A 357 -1.04 6.81 9.03
CA MET A 357 0.23 7.39 8.64
C MET A 357 0.15 7.82 7.17
N VAL A 358 0.52 9.06 6.90
CA VAL A 358 0.71 9.60 5.55
C VAL A 358 2.20 9.64 5.27
N MET A 359 2.66 9.05 4.17
CA MET A 359 4.08 8.94 3.83
C MET A 359 4.32 9.42 2.41
N TRP A 360 5.41 10.15 2.17
CA TRP A 360 5.79 10.60 0.83
C TRP A 360 7.30 10.79 0.71
N THR A 361 7.77 10.99 -0.51
CA THR A 361 9.13 11.47 -0.80
C THR A 361 9.05 12.73 -1.65
N ILE A 362 10.16 13.44 -1.75
CA ILE A 362 10.33 14.50 -2.74
C ILE A 362 11.23 13.93 -3.84
N LYS A 363 10.90 14.21 -5.11
CA LYS A 363 11.68 13.69 -6.25
C LYS A 363 13.16 14.04 -6.09
N ASN A 364 14.03 13.05 -6.28
CA ASN A 364 15.49 13.15 -6.11
C ASN A 364 15.98 13.40 -4.67
N ASP A 365 15.14 13.17 -3.67
CA ASP A 365 15.53 13.16 -2.27
C ASP A 365 15.56 11.70 -1.77
N ASN A 366 16.52 11.38 -0.91
CA ASN A 366 16.61 10.06 -0.27
C ASN A 366 16.04 10.13 1.15
N THR A 367 14.91 10.81 1.28
CA THR A 367 14.23 11.06 2.55
C THR A 367 12.77 10.67 2.42
N VAL A 368 12.31 9.81 3.31
CA VAL A 368 10.89 9.53 3.52
C VAL A 368 10.37 10.51 4.57
N TYR A 369 9.36 11.27 4.19
CA TYR A 369 8.61 12.17 5.06
C TYR A 369 7.35 11.46 5.51
N TYR A 370 6.94 11.65 6.75
CA TYR A 370 5.69 11.10 7.25
C TYR A 370 5.08 11.96 8.36
N THR A 371 3.78 11.87 8.49
CA THR A 371 3.01 12.46 9.58
C THR A 371 1.82 11.57 9.91
N TYR A 372 1.19 11.80 11.04
CA TYR A 372 -0.02 11.09 11.46
C TYR A 372 -1.24 11.99 11.31
N ILE A 373 -2.35 11.37 10.93
CA ILE A 373 -3.67 12.00 10.89
C ILE A 373 -4.66 11.18 11.71
N ASP A 374 -5.71 11.82 12.21
CA ASP A 374 -6.83 11.16 12.86
C ASP A 374 -7.86 10.59 11.87
N GLY A 375 -8.96 10.04 12.39
CA GLY A 375 -10.05 9.47 11.59
C GLY A 375 -10.83 10.50 10.77
N ASP A 376 -10.71 11.78 11.05
CA ASP A 376 -11.33 12.89 10.32
C ASP A 376 -10.37 13.56 9.33
N GLY A 377 -9.14 13.04 9.20
CA GLY A 377 -8.11 13.57 8.32
C GLY A 377 -7.36 14.78 8.87
N ASN A 378 -7.48 15.09 10.16
CA ASN A 378 -6.72 16.18 10.77
C ASN A 378 -5.31 15.70 11.12
N VAL A 379 -4.30 16.54 10.89
CA VAL A 379 -2.91 16.25 11.27
C VAL A 379 -2.78 16.28 12.79
N ILE A 380 -2.20 15.21 13.35
CA ILE A 380 -2.04 15.02 14.80
C ILE A 380 -0.57 14.89 15.24
N SER A 381 0.37 15.08 14.34
CA SER A 381 1.80 15.11 14.64
C SER A 381 2.54 16.08 13.74
N ASP A 382 3.74 16.47 14.12
CA ASP A 382 4.68 17.14 13.22
C ASP A 382 5.05 16.23 12.04
N ILE A 383 5.58 16.85 10.97
CA ILE A 383 6.19 16.10 9.87
C ILE A 383 7.53 15.56 10.34
N ASN A 384 7.68 14.25 10.29
CA ASN A 384 8.90 13.55 10.64
C ASN A 384 9.61 13.07 9.38
N THR A 385 10.88 12.70 9.52
CA THR A 385 11.70 12.21 8.39
C THR A 385 12.52 11.00 8.79
N MET A 386 12.82 10.16 7.80
CA MET A 386 13.86 9.14 7.90
C MET A 386 14.60 9.01 6.58
N SER A 387 15.85 8.58 6.62
CA SER A 387 16.60 8.25 5.41
C SER A 387 16.03 7.01 4.75
N GLY A 388 15.77 7.05 3.45
CA GLY A 388 15.23 5.92 2.70
C GLY A 388 14.39 6.36 1.51
N GLN A 389 13.74 5.38 0.90
CA GLN A 389 12.91 5.57 -0.28
C GLN A 389 11.61 4.78 -0.12
N LEU A 390 10.56 5.20 -0.80
CA LEU A 390 9.34 4.44 -1.02
C LEU A 390 9.46 3.69 -2.35
N SER A 391 8.76 2.58 -2.49
CA SER A 391 8.66 1.78 -3.71
C SER A 391 7.21 1.68 -4.18
N ASP A 392 6.93 0.82 -5.14
CA ASP A 392 5.56 0.47 -5.54
C ASP A 392 4.85 -0.45 -4.54
N CYS A 393 5.58 -1.01 -3.58
CA CYS A 393 5.00 -1.80 -2.50
C CYS A 393 4.24 -0.88 -1.53
N GLU A 394 2.93 -1.05 -1.46
CA GLU A 394 2.13 -0.36 -0.46
C GLU A 394 2.57 -0.77 0.95
N PRO A 395 2.89 0.18 1.84
CA PRO A 395 3.28 -0.13 3.21
C PRO A 395 2.13 -0.80 3.98
N ILE A 396 2.46 -1.73 4.84
CA ILE A 396 1.50 -2.46 5.68
C ILE A 396 1.80 -2.26 7.16
N VAL A 397 0.82 -2.49 8.03
CA VAL A 397 1.07 -2.64 9.46
C VAL A 397 1.42 -4.09 9.75
N TYR A 398 2.62 -4.31 10.27
CA TYR A 398 3.12 -5.63 10.64
C TYR A 398 3.93 -5.54 11.93
N ASN A 399 3.61 -6.37 12.92
CA ASN A 399 4.30 -6.43 14.23
C ASN A 399 4.50 -5.05 14.90
N GLY A 400 3.47 -4.19 14.87
CA GLY A 400 3.53 -2.86 15.48
C GLY A 400 4.30 -1.82 14.66
N MET A 401 4.65 -2.11 13.43
CA MET A 401 5.36 -1.22 12.53
C MET A 401 4.56 -0.98 11.26
N VAL A 402 4.70 0.21 10.67
CA VAL A 402 4.42 0.46 9.26
C VAL A 402 5.63 0.02 8.47
N LEU A 403 5.50 -1.04 7.71
CA LEU A 403 6.56 -1.77 7.04
C LEU A 403 6.43 -1.70 5.53
N TRP A 404 7.54 -1.47 4.84
CA TRP A 404 7.66 -1.61 3.37
C TRP A 404 9.07 -2.07 3.02
N TYR A 405 9.33 -2.26 1.73
CA TYR A 405 10.68 -2.59 1.27
C TYR A 405 11.00 -1.90 -0.04
N ILE A 406 12.27 -1.82 -0.32
CA ILE A 406 12.81 -1.52 -1.65
C ILE A 406 13.72 -2.67 -2.11
N CYS A 407 13.84 -2.82 -3.41
CA CYS A 407 14.84 -3.71 -4.00
C CYS A 407 15.78 -2.89 -4.88
N SER A 408 17.06 -2.94 -4.61
CA SER A 408 18.10 -2.23 -5.37
C SER A 408 19.34 -3.09 -5.46
N ASN A 409 19.92 -3.19 -6.67
CA ASN A 409 21.16 -3.95 -6.91
C ASN A 409 21.11 -5.40 -6.36
N LYS A 410 20.00 -6.10 -6.58
CA LYS A 410 19.77 -7.47 -6.08
C LYS A 410 19.66 -7.59 -4.57
N LYS A 411 19.43 -6.49 -3.86
CA LYS A 411 19.33 -6.45 -2.43
C LYS A 411 17.97 -5.90 -2.01
N ILE A 412 17.32 -6.64 -1.13
CA ILE A 412 16.11 -6.18 -0.45
C ILE A 412 16.53 -5.39 0.79
N THR A 413 15.89 -4.26 0.98
CA THR A 413 15.99 -3.49 2.23
C THR A 413 14.57 -3.28 2.74
N PHE A 414 14.29 -3.83 3.90
CA PHE A 414 13.06 -3.55 4.63
C PHE A 414 13.23 -2.26 5.42
N TYR A 415 12.19 -1.43 5.41
CA TYR A 415 12.07 -0.21 6.18
C TYR A 415 10.85 -0.31 7.08
N GLY A 416 10.96 0.21 8.28
CA GLY A 416 9.85 0.24 9.21
C GLY A 416 9.84 1.51 10.05
N ILE A 417 8.65 1.95 10.40
CA ILE A 417 8.38 2.99 11.38
C ILE A 417 7.44 2.40 12.40
N ASN A 418 7.83 2.37 13.66
CA ASN A 418 6.94 1.90 14.70
C ASN A 418 5.67 2.75 14.74
N THR A 419 4.54 2.13 15.02
CA THR A 419 3.24 2.83 15.05
C THR A 419 3.15 3.89 16.15
N ASP A 420 4.10 3.93 17.09
CA ASP A 420 4.28 4.98 18.10
C ASP A 420 5.11 6.18 17.61
N GLY A 421 5.73 6.10 16.43
CA GLY A 421 6.49 7.16 15.79
C GLY A 421 8.00 7.02 15.86
N THR A 422 8.52 5.97 16.49
CA THR A 422 9.97 5.69 16.46
C THR A 422 10.34 5.00 15.16
N THR A 423 11.40 5.46 14.48
CA THR A 423 11.80 4.86 13.20
C THR A 423 12.54 3.55 13.42
N PHE A 424 12.26 2.61 12.55
CA PHE A 424 12.94 1.34 12.46
C PHE A 424 14.30 1.57 11.79
N GLY A 425 15.38 1.37 12.54
CA GLY A 425 16.73 1.66 12.04
C GLY A 425 17.28 3.03 12.46
N ASP A 426 16.59 3.78 13.33
CA ASP A 426 17.22 4.89 14.05
C ASP A 426 18.50 4.39 14.72
N GLU A 427 19.48 5.27 14.79
CA GLU A 427 20.72 4.97 15.48
C GLU A 427 20.43 4.31 16.84
N LEU A 428 20.93 3.09 17.01
CA LEU A 428 20.75 2.37 18.25
C LEU A 428 21.36 3.16 19.39
N LYS A 429 20.52 3.68 20.27
CA LYS A 429 20.94 4.40 21.47
C LYS A 429 20.76 3.46 22.66
N ALA A 430 21.84 3.28 23.42
CA ALA A 430 21.79 2.54 24.64
C ALA A 430 22.11 3.45 25.83
N SER A 431 21.37 3.29 26.89
CA SER A 431 21.62 3.92 28.16
C SER A 431 21.69 2.85 29.26
N MET A 432 22.28 3.19 30.38
CA MET A 432 22.35 2.31 31.54
C MET A 432 22.15 3.12 32.80
N THR A 433 21.31 2.62 33.67
CA THR A 433 21.10 3.14 35.01
C THR A 433 21.61 2.13 36.05
N ALA A 434 22.02 2.64 37.18
CA ALA A 434 22.41 1.82 38.33
C ALA A 434 21.58 2.20 39.55
N SER A 435 21.00 1.23 40.22
CA SER A 435 20.28 1.41 41.49
C SER A 435 20.97 0.67 42.63
N ASP A 436 21.10 1.33 43.78
CA ASP A 436 21.73 0.78 44.96
C ASP A 436 20.70 0.06 45.84
N GLY A 437 20.84 -1.26 45.99
CA GLY A 437 20.03 -2.12 46.87
C GLY A 437 20.68 -2.41 48.23
N GLY A 438 21.69 -1.63 48.64
CA GLY A 438 22.42 -1.80 49.86
C GLY A 438 23.56 -2.84 49.77
N SER A 439 23.25 -4.11 49.71
CA SER A 439 24.26 -5.18 49.51
C SER A 439 24.55 -5.46 48.03
N THR A 440 23.67 -5.06 47.14
CA THR A 440 23.80 -5.29 45.71
C THR A 440 23.61 -3.99 44.92
N ILE A 441 24.16 -3.95 43.71
CA ILE A 441 23.88 -2.91 42.71
C ILE A 441 23.21 -3.59 41.52
N THR A 442 22.09 -3.03 41.12
CA THR A 442 21.35 -3.45 39.91
C THR A 442 21.64 -2.46 38.78
N PHE A 443 22.18 -2.96 37.70
CA PHE A 443 22.36 -2.23 36.45
C PHE A 443 21.19 -2.57 35.52
N THR A 444 20.52 -1.57 35.02
CA THR A 444 19.44 -1.74 34.03
C THR A 444 19.85 -1.02 32.76
N ALA A 445 19.95 -1.77 31.68
CA ALA A 445 20.17 -1.23 30.34
C ALA A 445 18.83 -0.92 29.66
N ASP A 446 18.79 0.20 28.97
CA ASP A 446 17.68 0.57 28.10
C ASP A 446 18.22 0.85 26.70
N ALA A 447 17.50 0.39 25.69
CA ALA A 447 17.88 0.56 24.30
C ALA A 447 16.70 1.08 23.48
N GLN A 448 16.96 2.11 22.66
CA GLN A 448 16.00 2.73 21.77
C GLN A 448 16.58 2.77 20.35
N GLY A 449 15.72 2.65 19.34
CA GLY A 449 16.15 2.56 17.95
C GLY A 449 16.75 1.20 17.59
N GLY A 450 17.42 1.12 16.45
CA GLY A 450 17.90 -0.15 15.91
C GLY A 450 16.80 -1.00 15.30
N MET A 451 17.13 -2.25 15.00
CA MET A 451 16.22 -3.19 14.32
C MET A 451 16.09 -4.49 15.10
N GLY A 452 14.84 -5.00 15.21
CA GLY A 452 14.56 -6.28 15.85
C GLY A 452 14.61 -6.26 17.39
N THR A 453 14.63 -7.45 18.00
CA THR A 453 14.68 -7.59 19.44
C THR A 453 16.05 -7.16 19.98
N HIS A 454 16.04 -6.27 20.96
CA HIS A 454 17.28 -5.85 21.60
C HIS A 454 17.85 -6.98 22.47
N THR A 455 19.13 -7.25 22.30
CA THR A 455 19.89 -8.16 23.17
C THR A 455 21.01 -7.41 23.84
N TYR A 456 21.26 -7.73 25.10
CA TYR A 456 22.17 -7.02 25.96
C TYR A 456 23.33 -7.93 26.37
N LYS A 457 24.53 -7.37 26.32
CA LYS A 457 25.75 -7.99 26.77
C LYS A 457 26.40 -7.11 27.84
N PHE A 458 26.64 -7.63 29.01
CA PHE A 458 27.29 -6.90 30.11
C PHE A 458 28.77 -7.29 30.24
N LEU A 459 29.59 -6.27 30.25
CA LEU A 459 31.05 -6.37 30.47
C LEU A 459 31.42 -5.55 31.71
N VAL A 460 32.37 -6.04 32.49
CA VAL A 460 32.98 -5.33 33.63
C VAL A 460 34.43 -5.10 33.33
N TYR A 461 34.88 -3.88 33.50
CA TYR A 461 36.29 -3.51 33.41
C TYR A 461 36.93 -3.45 34.77
N ASN A 462 38.00 -4.23 34.98
CA ASN A 462 38.80 -4.19 36.18
C ASN A 462 40.00 -3.24 36.00
N LYS A 463 39.95 -2.10 36.67
CA LYS A 463 40.98 -1.05 36.57
C LYS A 463 42.33 -1.49 37.14
N THR A 464 42.35 -2.42 38.11
CA THR A 464 43.60 -2.89 38.74
C THR A 464 44.38 -3.79 37.81
N THR A 465 43.69 -4.63 37.04
CA THR A 465 44.34 -5.59 36.14
C THR A 465 44.30 -5.14 34.68
N ASP A 466 43.68 -4.00 34.40
CA ASP A 466 43.48 -3.45 33.06
C ASP A 466 42.82 -4.45 32.09
N THR A 467 41.76 -5.13 32.55
CA THR A 467 41.11 -6.21 31.79
C THR A 467 39.59 -6.10 31.79
N TRP A 468 38.99 -6.53 30.70
CA TRP A 468 37.55 -6.69 30.56
C TRP A 468 37.14 -8.15 30.84
N ALA A 469 36.08 -8.32 31.59
CA ALA A 469 35.45 -9.62 31.79
C ALA A 469 34.00 -9.57 31.32
N ARG A 470 33.60 -10.60 30.54
CA ARG A 470 32.22 -10.79 30.17
C ARG A 470 31.45 -11.40 31.35
N ILE A 471 30.41 -10.71 31.79
CA ILE A 471 29.54 -11.18 32.89
C ILE A 471 28.27 -11.83 32.32
N GLN A 472 27.69 -11.24 31.29
CA GLN A 472 26.54 -11.77 30.56
C GLN A 472 26.84 -11.76 29.08
N GLY A 473 26.53 -12.85 28.39
CA GLY A 473 26.49 -12.90 26.93
C GLY A 473 25.25 -12.17 26.39
N TYR A 474 25.11 -12.07 25.09
CA TYR A 474 23.90 -11.52 24.49
C TYR A 474 22.66 -12.29 24.93
N SER A 475 21.68 -11.59 25.47
CA SER A 475 20.37 -12.10 25.88
C SER A 475 19.36 -10.95 25.93
N GLU A 476 18.08 -11.27 25.92
CA GLU A 476 17.01 -10.28 26.10
C GLU A 476 16.96 -9.72 27.54
N ASN A 477 17.62 -10.35 28.46
CA ASN A 477 17.71 -9.83 29.84
C ASN A 477 18.53 -8.55 29.89
N ASN A 478 17.86 -7.44 30.18
CA ASN A 478 18.43 -6.09 30.24
C ASN A 478 18.92 -5.70 31.65
N THR A 479 18.90 -6.61 32.63
CA THR A 479 19.31 -6.33 33.99
C THR A 479 20.48 -7.21 34.44
N LEU A 480 21.41 -6.62 35.19
CA LEU A 480 22.50 -7.29 35.82
C LEU A 480 22.55 -6.91 37.29
N VAL A 481 22.44 -7.90 38.20
CA VAL A 481 22.58 -7.69 39.63
C VAL A 481 23.94 -8.16 40.08
N ARG A 482 24.68 -7.35 40.84
CA ARG A 482 26.02 -7.65 41.35
C ARG A 482 26.12 -7.34 42.84
N ASP A 483 26.83 -8.19 43.55
CA ASP A 483 27.24 -7.88 44.93
C ASP A 483 28.09 -6.60 44.95
N ARG A 484 27.75 -5.68 45.83
CA ARG A 484 28.41 -4.38 45.93
C ARG A 484 29.93 -4.52 46.16
N LYS A 485 30.36 -5.56 46.90
CA LYS A 485 31.77 -5.82 47.11
C LYS A 485 32.54 -6.24 45.87
N SER A 486 31.83 -6.68 44.81
CA SER A 486 32.44 -7.08 43.56
C SER A 486 32.47 -5.97 42.51
N VAL A 487 31.89 -4.80 42.82
CA VAL A 487 31.81 -3.65 41.90
C VAL A 487 32.60 -2.44 42.37
N VAL A 488 33.15 -2.50 43.60
CA VAL A 488 33.98 -1.44 44.22
C VAL A 488 35.45 -1.74 44.07
#